data_196083ac2c0a0d5579fc8087f2d013a9
#
_entry.id   196083ac2c0a0d5579fc8087f2d013a9
#
_cell.length_a   1.000
_cell.length_b   1.000
_cell.length_c   1.000
_cell.angle_alpha   90.00
_cell.angle_beta   90.00
_cell.angle_gamma   90.00
#
_symmetry.space_group_name_H-M   'P 1'
#
loop_
_entity.id
_entity.type
_entity.pdbx_description
1 polymer ?
#
loop_
_entity_poly.entity_id
_entity_poly.type
_entity_poly.pdbx_seq_one_letter_code
_entity_poly.pdbx_strand_id
1 'polypeptide(L)'
;EAGVKAAMQMLSMIYPNASAISDADVTAYHAAKPYDAAKGLQMIGEQYWAATLLNEYEAFANWRRTGFPVLTPVNDPGNVTGGTIPRRLIYPTGEEATNGTNFAEAIARQGANNFTTRVWWDK
;
A
#
# COMPACT_ATOMS: atom_id res chain seq x y z
N GLU A 1 -17.77 -9.12 1.68
CA GLU A 1 -18.86 -8.10 1.68
C GLU A 1 -18.96 -7.34 3.01
N ALA A 2 -18.97 -8.01 4.18
CA ALA A 2 -19.08 -7.34 5.49
C ALA A 2 -17.98 -6.28 5.74
N GLY A 3 -16.73 -6.60 5.39
CA GLY A 3 -15.61 -5.65 5.54
C GLY A 3 -15.74 -4.41 4.67
N VAL A 4 -16.28 -4.55 3.45
CA VAL A 4 -16.52 -3.41 2.55
C VAL A 4 -17.62 -2.52 3.14
N LYS A 5 -18.71 -3.10 3.61
CA LYS A 5 -19.78 -2.37 4.32
C LYS A 5 -19.22 -1.59 5.51
N ALA A 6 -18.44 -2.24 6.36
CA ALA A 6 -17.85 -1.60 7.53
C ALA A 6 -16.93 -0.43 7.14
N ALA A 7 -16.09 -0.60 6.11
CA ALA A 7 -15.21 0.46 5.62
C ALA A 7 -15.99 1.65 5.03
N MET A 8 -17.02 1.40 4.24
CA MET A 8 -17.87 2.45 3.66
C MET A 8 -18.59 3.27 4.75
N GLN A 9 -19.03 2.63 5.82
CA GLN A 9 -19.78 3.29 6.90
C GLN A 9 -18.90 3.91 7.98
N MET A 10 -17.61 3.57 8.02
CA MET A 10 -16.67 4.03 9.04
C MET A 10 -16.47 5.56 9.03
N LEU A 11 -16.46 6.19 7.86
CA LEU A 11 -16.19 7.62 7.74
C LEU A 11 -17.18 8.48 8.50
N SER A 12 -18.47 8.16 8.47
CA SER A 12 -19.49 8.88 9.23
C SER A 12 -19.39 8.67 10.75
N MET A 13 -18.75 7.59 11.19
CA MET A 13 -18.50 7.33 12.60
C MET A 13 -17.31 8.16 13.13
N ILE A 14 -16.32 8.45 12.29
CA ILE A 14 -15.11 9.19 12.66
C ILE A 14 -15.30 10.70 12.45
N TYR A 15 -15.98 11.08 11.37
CA TYR A 15 -16.19 12.48 10.98
C TYR A 15 -17.67 12.85 11.10
N PRO A 16 -18.06 13.63 12.13
CA PRO A 16 -19.46 13.97 12.41
C PRO A 16 -20.20 14.65 11.25
N ASN A 17 -19.47 15.32 10.37
CA ASN A 17 -20.04 16.04 9.21
C ASN A 17 -20.03 15.19 7.91
N ALA A 18 -19.53 13.97 7.95
CA ALA A 18 -19.58 13.08 6.78
C ALA A 18 -20.99 12.51 6.62
N SER A 19 -21.49 12.51 5.39
CA SER A 19 -22.76 11.87 5.08
C SER A 19 -22.65 10.35 5.31
N ALA A 20 -23.62 9.81 6.04
CA ALA A 20 -23.68 8.36 6.24
C ALA A 20 -24.01 7.64 4.93
N ILE A 21 -23.27 6.58 4.64
CA ILE A 21 -23.57 5.70 3.51
C ILE A 21 -24.64 4.69 3.96
N SER A 22 -25.75 4.65 3.23
CA SER A 22 -26.90 3.79 3.58
C SER A 22 -26.64 2.33 3.22
N ASP A 23 -27.37 1.42 3.83
CA ASP A 23 -27.34 0.00 3.44
C ASP A 23 -27.82 -0.23 2.00
N ALA A 24 -28.66 0.64 1.46
CA ALA A 24 -29.07 0.60 0.06
C ALA A 24 -27.91 0.92 -0.87
N ASP A 25 -27.08 1.93 -0.55
CA ASP A 25 -25.89 2.28 -1.31
C ASP A 25 -24.85 1.16 -1.27
N VAL A 26 -24.66 0.52 -0.12
CA VAL A 26 -23.78 -0.65 0.03
C VAL A 26 -24.26 -1.80 -0.84
N THR A 27 -25.58 -2.07 -0.84
CA THR A 27 -26.17 -3.12 -1.67
C THR A 27 -25.98 -2.83 -3.17
N ALA A 28 -26.21 -1.58 -3.59
CA ALA A 28 -26.01 -1.15 -4.96
C ALA A 28 -24.54 -1.28 -5.38
N TYR A 29 -23.60 -0.92 -4.49
CA TYR A 29 -22.16 -1.10 -4.73
C TYR A 29 -21.79 -2.58 -4.93
N HIS A 30 -22.26 -3.49 -4.09
CA HIS A 30 -21.99 -4.92 -4.24
C HIS A 30 -22.61 -5.51 -5.52
N ALA A 31 -23.79 -5.04 -5.90
CA ALA A 31 -24.42 -5.46 -7.15
C ALA A 31 -23.61 -4.98 -8.38
N ALA A 32 -23.05 -3.76 -8.32
CA ALA A 32 -22.22 -3.21 -9.40
C ALA A 32 -20.79 -3.81 -9.44
N LYS A 33 -20.31 -4.35 -8.33
CA LYS A 33 -18.96 -4.93 -8.15
C LYS A 33 -19.03 -6.33 -7.55
N PRO A 34 -19.65 -7.31 -8.23
CA PRO A 34 -19.78 -8.67 -7.70
C PRO A 34 -18.41 -9.31 -7.51
N TYR A 35 -18.26 -10.09 -6.47
CA TYR A 35 -17.01 -10.79 -6.18
C TYR A 35 -16.73 -11.87 -7.21
N ASP A 36 -15.53 -11.81 -7.80
CA ASP A 36 -15.00 -12.82 -8.71
C ASP A 36 -13.84 -13.57 -8.00
N ALA A 37 -14.04 -14.84 -7.69
CA ALA A 37 -13.06 -15.67 -7.01
C ALA A 37 -11.76 -15.83 -7.82
N ALA A 38 -11.81 -15.77 -9.14
CA ALA A 38 -10.62 -15.84 -9.99
C ALA A 38 -9.72 -14.60 -9.83
N LYS A 39 -10.27 -13.46 -9.40
CA LYS A 39 -9.59 -12.20 -9.14
C LYS A 39 -9.59 -11.83 -7.66
N GLY A 40 -9.84 -12.78 -6.78
CA GLY A 40 -10.11 -12.54 -5.36
C GLY A 40 -9.03 -11.68 -4.68
N LEU A 41 -7.74 -11.99 -4.85
CA LEU A 41 -6.65 -11.24 -4.25
C LEU A 41 -6.58 -9.80 -4.76
N GLN A 42 -6.77 -9.59 -6.06
CA GLN A 42 -6.84 -8.25 -6.66
C GLN A 42 -8.01 -7.47 -6.08
N MET A 43 -9.20 -8.02 -6.09
CA MET A 43 -10.41 -7.36 -5.59
C MET A 43 -10.31 -7.00 -4.11
N ILE A 44 -9.74 -7.90 -3.30
CA ILE A 44 -9.48 -7.63 -1.88
C ILE A 44 -8.46 -6.50 -1.73
N GLY A 45 -7.36 -6.53 -2.49
CA GLY A 45 -6.32 -5.51 -2.47
C GLY A 45 -6.84 -4.12 -2.87
N GLU A 46 -7.69 -4.04 -3.90
CA GLU A 46 -8.34 -2.80 -4.33
C GLU A 46 -9.29 -2.24 -3.27
N GLN A 47 -10.10 -3.09 -2.64
CA GLN A 47 -10.98 -2.67 -1.54
C GLN A 47 -10.20 -2.24 -0.31
N TYR A 48 -9.13 -2.95 0.02
CA TYR A 48 -8.27 -2.60 1.15
C TYR A 48 -7.56 -1.26 0.91
N TRP A 49 -7.08 -1.03 -0.30
CA TRP A 49 -6.48 0.25 -0.70
C TRP A 49 -7.45 1.41 -0.49
N ALA A 50 -8.69 1.27 -0.92
CA ALA A 50 -9.72 2.29 -0.71
C ALA A 50 -10.07 2.48 0.78
N ALA A 51 -10.16 1.41 1.54
CA ALA A 51 -10.46 1.46 2.97
C ALA A 51 -9.36 2.08 3.82
N THR A 52 -8.11 2.04 3.34
CA THR A 52 -6.93 2.60 4.04
C THR A 52 -6.52 3.97 3.50
N LEU A 53 -7.43 4.72 2.88
CA LEU A 53 -7.17 6.02 2.23
C LEU A 53 -6.41 7.02 3.11
N LEU A 54 -6.65 7.05 4.41
CA LEU A 54 -5.98 7.93 5.38
C LEU A 54 -4.96 7.19 6.26
N ASN A 55 -4.55 6.00 5.84
CA ASN A 55 -3.56 5.18 6.52
C ASN A 55 -2.52 4.68 5.50
N GLU A 56 -1.64 5.58 5.11
CA GLU A 56 -0.66 5.38 4.04
C GLU A 56 0.30 4.22 4.34
N TYR A 57 0.64 4.01 5.60
CA TYR A 57 1.56 2.93 6.01
C TYR A 57 0.95 1.55 5.77
N GLU A 58 -0.33 1.36 6.11
CA GLU A 58 -1.05 0.13 5.86
C GLU A 58 -1.30 -0.10 4.36
N ALA A 59 -1.72 0.94 3.64
CA ALA A 59 -1.89 0.90 2.21
C ALA A 59 -0.59 0.48 1.50
N PHE A 60 0.53 1.13 1.84
CA PHE A 60 1.84 0.86 1.27
C PHE A 60 2.36 -0.53 1.63
N ALA A 61 2.19 -0.97 2.89
CA ALA A 61 2.60 -2.30 3.33
C ALA A 61 1.81 -3.39 2.60
N ASN A 62 0.48 -3.26 2.52
CA ASN A 62 -0.37 -4.21 1.82
C ASN A 62 -0.06 -4.26 0.32
N TRP A 63 0.14 -3.10 -0.33
CA TRP A 63 0.52 -3.03 -1.73
C TRP A 63 1.84 -3.77 -1.99
N ARG A 64 2.88 -3.55 -1.19
CA ARG A 64 4.15 -4.27 -1.32
C ARG A 64 3.98 -5.77 -1.18
N ARG A 65 3.15 -6.21 -0.24
CA ARG A 65 2.90 -7.62 0.03
C ARG A 65 2.10 -8.32 -1.07
N THR A 66 1.13 -7.64 -1.68
CA THR A 66 0.16 -8.25 -2.60
C THR A 66 0.37 -7.88 -4.07
N GLY A 67 1.00 -6.75 -4.36
CA GLY A 67 1.08 -6.15 -5.68
C GLY A 67 -0.22 -5.45 -6.11
N PHE A 68 -1.23 -5.37 -5.26
CA PHE A 68 -2.52 -4.77 -5.60
C PHE A 68 -2.86 -3.55 -4.73
N PRO A 69 -3.53 -2.54 -5.33
CA PRO A 69 -3.93 -2.44 -6.74
C PRO A 69 -2.73 -2.34 -7.69
N VAL A 70 -2.96 -2.62 -8.98
CA VAL A 70 -1.95 -2.36 -10.02
C VAL A 70 -1.86 -0.85 -10.20
N LEU A 71 -0.72 -0.27 -9.82
CA LEU A 71 -0.47 1.16 -9.87
C LEU A 71 0.43 1.51 -11.05
N THR A 72 0.16 2.65 -11.67
CA THR A 72 1.04 3.24 -12.69
C THR A 72 1.78 4.42 -12.06
N PRO A 73 3.07 4.28 -11.73
CA PRO A 73 3.83 5.36 -11.12
C PRO A 73 4.11 6.48 -12.11
N VAL A 74 4.21 7.70 -11.60
CA VAL A 74 4.67 8.85 -12.36
C VAL A 74 6.21 8.84 -12.40
N ASN A 75 6.78 9.16 -13.53
CA ASN A 75 8.23 9.27 -13.72
C ASN A 75 8.63 10.71 -14.07
N ASP A 76 8.59 11.58 -13.07
CA ASP A 76 9.00 12.97 -13.22
C ASP A 76 10.51 13.10 -13.44
N PRO A 77 10.98 14.16 -14.11
CA PRO A 77 12.39 14.47 -14.23
C PRO A 77 13.08 14.54 -12.85
N GLY A 78 14.20 13.83 -12.70
CA GLY A 78 14.91 13.74 -11.42
C GLY A 78 14.45 12.63 -10.49
N ASN A 79 13.47 11.81 -10.90
CA ASN A 79 13.06 10.63 -10.13
C ASN A 79 14.23 9.61 -10.04
N VAL A 80 14.70 9.38 -8.82
CA VAL A 80 15.85 8.50 -8.53
C VAL A 80 15.52 7.00 -8.66
N THR A 81 14.26 6.65 -8.83
CA THR A 81 13.80 5.25 -8.97
C THR A 81 13.48 4.86 -10.42
N GLY A 82 13.67 5.78 -11.38
CA GLY A 82 13.37 5.53 -12.79
C GLY A 82 11.90 5.21 -13.07
N GLY A 83 10.98 5.83 -12.32
CA GLY A 83 9.54 5.58 -12.45
C GLY A 83 9.04 4.32 -11.74
N THR A 84 9.85 3.75 -10.85
CA THR A 84 9.41 2.64 -9.98
C THR A 84 8.95 3.19 -8.64
N ILE A 85 7.85 2.69 -8.10
CA ILE A 85 7.41 3.04 -6.75
C ILE A 85 8.45 2.54 -5.75
N PRO A 86 8.96 3.37 -4.81
CA PRO A 86 9.89 2.93 -3.79
C PRO A 86 9.39 1.72 -3.01
N ARG A 87 10.27 0.77 -2.71
CA ARG A 87 9.97 -0.44 -1.96
C ARG A 87 10.39 -0.37 -0.51
N ARG A 88 11.33 0.53 -0.20
CA ARG A 88 11.84 0.76 1.16
C ARG A 88 12.40 2.17 1.27
N LEU A 89 12.64 2.60 2.49
CA LEU A 89 13.50 3.73 2.76
C LEU A 89 14.96 3.27 2.74
N ILE A 90 15.85 4.15 2.29
CA ILE A 90 17.30 3.93 2.40
C ILE A 90 17.78 4.23 3.82
N TYR A 91 18.92 3.68 4.19
CA TYR A 91 19.60 4.07 5.42
C TYR A 91 20.05 5.54 5.34
N PRO A 92 20.14 6.25 6.47
CA PRO A 92 20.67 7.61 6.51
C PRO A 92 22.05 7.70 5.86
N THR A 93 22.34 8.83 5.21
CA THR A 93 23.58 9.02 4.45
C THR A 93 24.86 8.95 5.31
N GLY A 94 24.77 9.21 6.62
CA GLY A 94 25.87 9.10 7.55
C GLY A 94 26.15 7.68 8.07
N GLU A 95 25.25 6.73 7.84
CA GLU A 95 25.34 5.38 8.44
C GLU A 95 26.61 4.63 8.00
N GLU A 96 26.95 4.72 6.71
CA GLU A 96 28.15 4.08 6.19
C GLU A 96 29.44 4.61 6.83
N ALA A 97 29.50 5.92 7.10
CA ALA A 97 30.68 6.57 7.68
C ALA A 97 30.79 6.34 9.20
N THR A 98 29.66 6.28 9.92
CA THR A 98 29.67 6.23 11.39
C THR A 98 29.52 4.82 11.94
N ASN A 99 28.95 3.89 11.16
CA ASN A 99 28.63 2.51 11.58
C ASN A 99 28.92 1.51 10.43
N GLY A 100 30.03 1.70 9.73
CA GLY A 100 30.34 1.03 8.46
C GLY A 100 30.30 -0.50 8.52
N THR A 101 30.78 -1.12 9.60
CA THR A 101 30.79 -2.59 9.73
C THR A 101 29.36 -3.13 9.75
N ASN A 102 28.50 -2.61 10.64
CA ASN A 102 27.10 -3.07 10.75
C ASN A 102 26.29 -2.70 9.50
N PHE A 103 26.60 -1.55 8.89
CA PHE A 103 26.00 -1.14 7.61
C PHE A 103 26.32 -2.17 6.51
N ALA A 104 27.60 -2.56 6.34
CA ALA A 104 28.00 -3.55 5.36
C ALA A 104 27.32 -4.92 5.59
N GLU A 105 27.24 -5.37 6.82
CA GLU A 105 26.51 -6.60 7.18
C GLU A 105 25.02 -6.51 6.87
N ALA A 106 24.39 -5.37 7.14
CA ALA A 106 22.98 -5.15 6.82
C ALA A 106 22.75 -5.21 5.30
N ILE A 107 23.62 -4.57 4.50
CA ILE A 107 23.57 -4.61 3.03
C ILE A 107 23.76 -6.05 2.51
N ALA A 108 24.71 -6.80 3.08
CA ALA A 108 24.93 -8.19 2.70
C ALA A 108 23.68 -9.08 2.94
N ARG A 109 22.92 -8.82 4.00
CA ARG A 109 21.71 -9.59 4.31
C ARG A 109 20.48 -9.13 3.54
N GLN A 110 20.32 -7.83 3.33
CA GLN A 110 19.06 -7.22 2.83
C GLN A 110 19.13 -6.77 1.38
N GLY A 111 20.31 -6.78 0.78
CA GLY A 111 20.57 -6.24 -0.57
C GLY A 111 20.92 -4.76 -0.56
N ALA A 112 21.15 -4.20 -1.74
CA ALA A 112 21.66 -2.85 -1.95
C ALA A 112 20.81 -1.78 -1.24
N ASN A 113 21.49 -0.75 -0.71
CA ASN A 113 20.86 0.40 -0.07
C ASN A 113 20.28 1.36 -1.11
N ASN A 114 19.18 1.00 -1.69
CA ASN A 114 18.44 1.83 -2.63
C ASN A 114 16.92 1.71 -2.40
N PHE A 115 16.15 2.60 -3.03
CA PHE A 115 14.70 2.65 -2.87
C PHE A 115 13.97 1.47 -3.51
N THR A 116 14.58 0.75 -4.44
CA THR A 116 13.92 -0.32 -5.22
C THR A 116 14.23 -1.72 -4.71
N THR A 117 15.19 -1.86 -3.79
CA THR A 117 15.48 -3.15 -3.14
C THR A 117 14.28 -3.61 -2.32
N ARG A 118 13.82 -4.82 -2.59
CA ARG A 118 12.70 -5.42 -1.86
C ARG A 118 13.13 -5.92 -0.49
N VAL A 119 12.26 -5.81 0.50
CA VAL A 119 12.40 -6.47 1.78
C VAL A 119 11.90 -7.91 1.68
N TRP A 120 12.26 -8.79 2.61
CA TRP A 120 12.02 -10.23 2.53
C TRP A 120 10.55 -10.65 2.30
N TRP A 121 9.59 -9.85 2.69
CA TRP A 121 8.16 -10.11 2.53
C TRP A 121 7.50 -9.35 1.35
N ASP A 122 8.23 -8.49 0.67
CA ASP A 122 7.78 -7.73 -0.50
C ASP A 122 7.88 -8.63 -1.75
N LYS A 123 6.76 -8.85 -2.42
CA LYS A 123 6.63 -9.76 -3.57
C LYS A 123 6.68 -9.05 -4.92
#